data_bbfe8b40427b2b4b9487383fe7110572
#
_entry.id   bbfe8b40427b2b4b9487383fe7110572
#
_cell.length_a   1.000
_cell.length_b   1.000
_cell.length_c   1.000
_cell.angle_alpha   90.00
_cell.angle_beta   90.00
_cell.angle_gamma   90.00
#
_symmetry.space_group_name_H-M   'P 1'
#
loop_
_entity.id
_entity.type
_entity.pdbx_description
1 polymer ?
#
loop_
_entity_poly.entity_id
_entity_poly.type
_entity_poly.pdbx_seq_one_letter_code
_entity_poly.pdbx_strand_id
1 'polypeptide(L)'
;MYVLDHCKGIDLVFHNGKTGETYNIGGRNERTNLQIVDRICTILDKEVPQTTSYKELITFVEDRAGHDRRYAIDATKLENELGWKADENFDSGILLTIEWYLGKYNK
;
A
#
# COMPACT_ATOMS: atom_id res chain seq x y z
N MET A 1 -0.92 -0.98 1.70
CA MET A 1 -1.16 -2.42 1.86
C MET A 1 -1.40 -3.08 0.52
N TYR A 2 -0.85 -4.26 0.32
CA TYR A 2 -1.03 -4.99 -0.93
C TYR A 2 -2.50 -5.37 -1.13
N VAL A 3 -2.98 -5.26 -2.36
CA VAL A 3 -4.41 -5.41 -2.66
C VAL A 3 -4.99 -6.77 -2.26
N LEU A 4 -4.23 -7.86 -2.45
CA LEU A 4 -4.71 -9.18 -2.09
C LEU A 4 -4.89 -9.33 -0.57
N ASP A 5 -4.03 -8.69 0.23
CA ASP A 5 -4.18 -8.70 1.68
C ASP A 5 -5.45 -7.98 2.10
N HIS A 6 -5.77 -6.87 1.44
CA HIS A 6 -7.00 -6.13 1.69
C HIS A 6 -8.22 -6.96 1.33
N CYS A 7 -8.18 -7.62 0.18
CA CYS A 7 -9.27 -8.51 -0.25
C CYS A 7 -9.50 -9.65 0.71
N LYS A 8 -8.44 -10.26 1.23
CA LYS A 8 -8.55 -11.32 2.23
C LYS A 8 -9.19 -10.81 3.52
N GLY A 9 -8.85 -9.58 3.93
CA GLY A 9 -9.48 -8.95 5.08
C GLY A 9 -10.98 -8.75 4.88
N ILE A 10 -11.37 -8.24 3.72
CA ILE A 10 -12.80 -8.04 3.38
C ILE A 10 -13.54 -9.37 3.40
N ASP A 11 -12.98 -10.40 2.79
CA ASP A 11 -13.57 -11.74 2.74
C ASP A 11 -13.76 -12.30 4.16
N LEU A 12 -12.75 -12.14 5.00
CA LEU A 12 -12.80 -12.63 6.38
C LEU A 12 -13.89 -11.91 7.18
N VAL A 13 -14.01 -10.60 7.05
CA VAL A 13 -15.07 -9.82 7.72
C VAL A 13 -16.44 -10.24 7.22
N PHE A 14 -16.59 -10.45 5.91
CA PHE A 14 -17.86 -10.90 5.33
C PHE A 14 -18.32 -12.23 5.91
N HIS A 15 -17.41 -13.19 6.06
CA HIS A 15 -17.77 -14.53 6.53
C HIS A 15 -17.81 -14.68 8.05
N ASN A 16 -16.92 -13.98 8.77
CA ASN A 16 -16.71 -14.20 10.20
C ASN A 16 -16.90 -12.97 11.07
N GLY A 17 -17.13 -11.81 10.47
CA GLY A 17 -17.35 -10.57 11.23
C GLY A 17 -18.70 -10.58 11.94
N LYS A 18 -18.77 -9.84 13.05
CA LYS A 18 -20.02 -9.71 13.81
C LYS A 18 -20.92 -8.67 13.14
N THR A 19 -22.20 -9.00 13.01
CA THR A 19 -23.20 -8.08 12.43
C THR A 19 -23.24 -6.76 13.22
N GLY A 20 -23.21 -5.64 12.50
CA GLY A 20 -23.27 -4.32 13.12
C GLY A 20 -21.96 -3.78 13.62
N GLU A 21 -20.87 -4.56 13.50
CA GLU A 21 -19.53 -4.12 13.92
C GLU A 21 -18.75 -3.52 12.75
N THR A 22 -17.86 -2.61 13.08
CA THR A 22 -16.96 -1.99 12.11
C THR A 22 -15.55 -2.53 12.28
N TYR A 23 -14.89 -2.84 11.18
CA TYR A 23 -13.51 -3.34 11.19
C TYR A 23 -12.64 -2.47 10.29
N ASN A 24 -11.50 -2.05 10.83
CA ASN A 24 -10.48 -1.36 10.03
C ASN A 24 -9.52 -2.41 9.47
N ILE A 25 -9.22 -2.30 8.18
CA ILE A 25 -8.31 -3.21 7.50
C ILE A 25 -7.11 -2.40 7.02
N GLY A 26 -5.94 -2.66 7.58
CA GLY A 26 -4.72 -1.95 7.21
C GLY A 26 -3.48 -2.66 7.69
N GLY A 27 -2.38 -2.43 6.99
CA GLY A 27 -1.08 -2.92 7.42
C GLY A 27 -0.46 -1.99 8.45
N ARG A 28 0.53 -2.49 9.17
CA ARG A 28 1.27 -1.70 10.15
C ARG A 28 2.42 -0.92 9.51
N ASN A 29 2.40 -0.78 8.19
CA ASN A 29 3.47 -0.16 7.40
C ASN A 29 3.15 1.28 7.07
N GLU A 30 3.25 2.14 8.07
CA GLU A 30 3.03 3.56 7.90
C GLU A 30 4.20 4.20 7.15
N ARG A 31 3.90 4.93 6.07
CA ARG A 31 4.90 5.62 5.25
C ARG A 31 4.40 7.00 4.84
N THR A 32 5.32 7.96 4.76
CA THR A 32 5.00 9.28 4.21
C THR A 32 4.87 9.17 2.69
N ASN A 33 4.18 10.14 2.07
CA ASN A 33 4.04 10.17 0.62
C ASN A 33 5.40 10.19 -0.08
N LEU A 34 6.35 10.96 0.47
CA LEU A 34 7.69 11.06 -0.12
C LEU A 34 8.44 9.72 -0.04
N GLN A 35 8.29 8.98 1.06
CA GLN A 35 8.88 7.65 1.20
C GLN A 35 8.31 6.68 0.18
N ILE A 36 6.99 6.73 -0.05
CA ILE A 36 6.32 5.87 -1.04
C ILE A 36 6.82 6.20 -2.45
N VAL A 37 6.86 7.49 -2.81
CA VAL A 37 7.33 7.93 -4.12
C VAL A 37 8.79 7.56 -4.34
N ASP A 38 9.63 7.74 -3.33
CA ASP A 38 11.05 7.37 -3.40
C ASP A 38 11.22 5.88 -3.68
N ARG A 39 10.43 5.06 -2.99
CA ARG A 39 10.48 3.60 -3.18
C ARG A 39 10.05 3.19 -4.58
N ILE A 40 8.97 3.79 -5.08
CA ILE A 40 8.49 3.54 -6.44
C ILE A 40 9.57 3.90 -7.46
N CYS A 41 10.17 5.07 -7.32
CA CYS A 41 11.23 5.53 -8.21
C CYS A 41 12.45 4.60 -8.18
N THR A 42 12.84 4.15 -7.00
CA THR A 42 13.97 3.23 -6.83
C THR A 42 13.71 1.90 -7.57
N ILE A 43 12.50 1.36 -7.43
CA ILE A 43 12.12 0.10 -8.10
C ILE A 43 12.11 0.30 -9.61
N LEU A 44 11.53 1.40 -10.10
CA LEU A 44 11.47 1.68 -11.53
C LEU A 44 12.86 1.90 -12.12
N ASP A 45 13.75 2.55 -11.40
CA ASP A 45 15.14 2.74 -11.84
C ASP A 45 15.85 1.40 -12.05
N LYS A 46 15.49 0.40 -11.25
CA LYS A 46 16.05 -0.94 -11.36
C LYS A 46 15.39 -1.77 -12.46
N GLU A 47 14.06 -1.75 -12.52
CA GLU A 47 13.29 -2.61 -13.42
C GLU A 47 13.17 -2.06 -14.85
N VAL A 48 13.05 -0.74 -14.98
CA VAL A 48 12.89 -0.07 -16.28
C VAL A 48 13.82 1.15 -16.32
N PRO A 49 15.15 0.93 -16.40
CA PRO A 49 16.10 2.04 -16.37
C PRO A 49 15.91 3.03 -17.50
N GLN A 50 16.03 4.30 -17.20
CA GLN A 50 16.01 5.38 -18.16
C GLN A 50 17.35 6.15 -18.10
N THR A 51 17.56 7.06 -19.02
CA THR A 51 18.77 7.90 -19.03
C THR A 51 18.92 8.70 -17.74
N THR A 52 17.77 9.15 -17.19
CA THR A 52 17.71 9.93 -15.96
C THR A 52 16.87 9.15 -14.95
N SER A 53 17.25 9.23 -13.66
CA SER A 53 16.48 8.58 -12.60
C SER A 53 15.04 9.11 -12.55
N TYR A 54 14.10 8.22 -12.25
CA TYR A 54 12.70 8.62 -12.03
C TYR A 54 12.55 9.62 -10.90
N LYS A 55 13.48 9.67 -9.97
CA LYS A 55 13.47 10.65 -8.86
C LYS A 55 13.53 12.10 -9.36
N GLU A 56 14.08 12.30 -10.54
CA GLU A 56 14.13 13.63 -11.16
C GLU A 56 12.74 14.17 -11.53
N LEU A 57 11.75 13.29 -11.61
CA LEU A 57 10.36 13.67 -11.90
C LEU A 57 9.60 14.15 -10.67
N ILE A 58 10.19 14.04 -9.48
CA ILE A 58 9.54 14.46 -8.24
C ILE A 58 9.39 15.98 -8.25
N THR A 59 8.14 16.42 -8.12
CA THR A 59 7.81 17.85 -8.05
C THR A 59 7.01 18.11 -6.79
N PHE A 60 7.44 19.08 -6.01
CA PHE A 60 6.76 19.47 -4.79
C PHE A 60 5.68 20.48 -5.09
N VAL A 61 4.47 20.22 -4.58
CA VAL A 61 3.33 21.12 -4.72
C VAL A 61 2.82 21.48 -3.34
N GLU A 62 2.00 22.54 -3.29
CA GLU A 62 1.40 22.99 -2.06
C GLU A 62 0.39 21.95 -1.55
N ASP A 63 0.46 21.60 -0.25
CA ASP A 63 -0.48 20.65 0.35
C ASP A 63 -1.87 21.22 0.38
N ARG A 64 -2.87 20.37 0.14
CA ARG A 64 -4.27 20.75 0.30
C ARG A 64 -4.59 20.92 1.79
N ALA A 65 -5.49 21.84 2.10
CA ALA A 65 -5.98 21.99 3.46
C ALA A 65 -6.63 20.67 3.92
N GLY A 66 -6.25 20.20 5.09
CA GLY A 66 -6.75 18.96 5.64
C GLY A 66 -6.13 17.68 5.05
N HIS A 67 -5.12 17.82 4.21
CA HIS A 67 -4.41 16.67 3.65
C HIS A 67 -3.56 15.98 4.72
N ASP A 68 -3.74 14.68 4.88
CA ASP A 68 -2.96 13.90 5.84
C ASP A 68 -1.59 13.55 5.25
N ARG A 69 -0.55 13.79 6.03
CA ARG A 69 0.83 13.48 5.62
C ARG A 69 1.13 11.99 5.74
N ARG A 70 0.40 11.30 6.60
CA ARG A 70 0.54 9.87 6.85
C ARG A 70 -0.82 9.22 6.94
N TYR A 71 -0.88 7.97 6.48
CA TYR A 71 -2.03 7.12 6.68
C TYR A 71 -1.66 6.00 7.63
N ALA A 72 -2.25 6.03 8.82
CA ALA A 72 -2.07 5.00 9.82
C ALA A 72 -3.44 4.39 10.12
N ILE A 73 -3.59 3.10 9.83
CA ILE A 73 -4.84 2.37 10.07
C ILE A 73 -4.55 1.31 11.12
N ASP A 74 -5.31 1.34 12.21
CA ASP A 74 -5.18 0.37 13.29
C ASP A 74 -6.14 -0.80 13.04
N ALA A 75 -5.59 -1.93 12.66
CA ALA A 75 -6.34 -3.15 12.38
C ALA A 75 -6.32 -4.14 13.56
N THR A 76 -6.00 -3.67 14.76
CA THR A 76 -5.88 -4.52 15.95
C THR A 76 -7.15 -5.33 16.21
N LYS A 77 -8.32 -4.71 16.06
CA LYS A 77 -9.59 -5.41 16.25
C LYS A 77 -9.75 -6.60 15.31
N LEU A 78 -9.45 -6.39 14.03
CA LEU A 78 -9.53 -7.44 13.03
C LEU A 78 -8.52 -8.56 13.30
N GLU A 79 -7.31 -8.18 13.68
CA GLU A 79 -6.25 -9.14 14.02
C GLU A 79 -6.64 -10.01 15.21
N ASN A 80 -7.15 -9.38 16.27
CA ASN A 80 -7.47 -10.09 17.51
C ASN A 80 -8.76 -10.89 17.43
N GLU A 81 -9.79 -10.36 16.78
CA GLU A 81 -11.09 -11.03 16.73
C GLU A 81 -11.18 -12.08 15.62
N LEU A 82 -10.62 -11.81 14.46
CA LEU A 82 -10.75 -12.67 13.29
C LEU A 82 -9.45 -13.32 12.82
N GLY A 83 -8.32 -12.96 13.47
CA GLY A 83 -7.03 -13.57 13.15
C GLY A 83 -6.42 -13.12 11.83
N TRP A 84 -6.87 -11.99 11.29
CA TRP A 84 -6.32 -11.48 10.03
C TRP A 84 -4.89 -10.99 10.20
N LYS A 85 -4.09 -11.21 9.18
CA LYS A 85 -2.71 -10.73 9.12
C LYS A 85 -2.34 -10.50 7.66
N ALA A 86 -1.68 -9.38 7.38
CA ALA A 86 -1.16 -9.11 6.04
C ALA A 86 -0.02 -10.08 5.72
N ASP A 87 -0.08 -10.70 4.55
CA ASP A 87 0.98 -11.61 4.08
C ASP A 87 2.18 -10.83 3.57
N GLU A 88 1.95 -9.63 3.02
CA GLU A 88 2.99 -8.81 2.43
C GLU A 88 3.27 -7.57 3.28
N ASN A 89 4.55 -7.19 3.39
CA ASN A 89 4.91 -5.91 3.99
C ASN A 89 4.90 -4.81 2.92
N PHE A 90 5.27 -3.58 3.30
CA PHE A 90 5.29 -2.47 2.36
C PHE A 90 6.21 -2.74 1.17
N ASP A 91 7.44 -3.20 1.43
CA ASP A 91 8.44 -3.40 0.36
C ASP A 91 8.04 -4.51 -0.60
N SER A 92 7.60 -5.65 -0.09
CA SER A 92 7.17 -6.77 -0.94
C SER A 92 5.88 -6.44 -1.69
N GLY A 93 4.94 -5.79 -1.02
CA GLY A 93 3.66 -5.42 -1.62
C GLY A 93 3.81 -4.42 -2.75
N ILE A 94 4.62 -3.37 -2.56
CA ILE A 94 4.82 -2.35 -3.58
C ILE A 94 5.55 -2.92 -4.80
N LEU A 95 6.50 -3.83 -4.58
CA LEU A 95 7.22 -4.49 -5.67
C LEU A 95 6.26 -5.34 -6.52
N LEU A 96 5.42 -6.15 -5.87
CA LEU A 96 4.42 -6.96 -6.58
C LEU A 96 3.45 -6.09 -7.37
N THR A 97 3.04 -4.98 -6.81
CA THR A 97 2.13 -4.03 -7.46
C THR A 97 2.77 -3.45 -8.71
N ILE A 98 4.01 -2.99 -8.61
CA ILE A 98 4.73 -2.40 -9.74
C ILE A 98 4.95 -3.44 -10.83
N GLU A 99 5.36 -4.64 -10.48
CA GLU A 99 5.58 -5.73 -11.44
C GLU A 99 4.29 -6.05 -12.21
N TRP A 100 3.16 -6.06 -11.53
CA TRP A 100 1.86 -6.30 -12.17
C TRP A 100 1.55 -5.22 -13.20
N TYR A 101 1.72 -3.95 -12.84
CA TYR A 101 1.45 -2.84 -13.75
C TYR A 101 2.42 -2.82 -14.94
N LEU A 102 3.69 -3.11 -14.72
CA LEU A 102 4.67 -3.19 -15.80
C LEU A 102 4.32 -4.29 -16.78
N GLY A 103 3.90 -5.45 -16.28
CA GLY A 103 3.44 -6.55 -17.12
C GLY A 103 2.22 -6.21 -17.95
N LYS A 104 1.31 -5.39 -17.40
CA LYS A 104 0.08 -5.00 -18.07
C LYS A 104 0.29 -3.92 -19.14
N TYR A 105 1.11 -2.91 -18.85
CA TYR A 105 1.22 -1.71 -19.67
C TYR A 105 2.49 -1.62 -20.51
N ASN A 106 3.46 -2.46 -20.26
CA ASN A 106 4.76 -2.41 -20.93
C ASN A 106 4.98 -3.63 -21.82
N LYS A 107 3.98 -3.95 -22.61
CA LYS A 107 4.03 -5.08 -23.52
C LYS A 107 4.63 -4.67 -24.87
#